data_67aa92732aa75395b1289c6aaf0843da
#
_entry.id   67aa92732aa75395b1289c6aaf0843da
#
_cell.length_a   1.000
_cell.length_b   1.000
_cell.length_c   1.000
_cell.angle_alpha   90.00
_cell.angle_beta   90.00
_cell.angle_gamma   90.00
#
_symmetry.space_group_name_H-M   'P 1'
#
loop_
_entity.id
_entity.type
_entity.pdbx_description
1 polymer ?
#
loop_
_entity_poly.entity_id
_entity_poly.type
_entity_poly.pdbx_seq_one_letter_code
_entity_poly.pdbx_strand_id
1 'polypeptide(L)'
;MKFKNILTTKSLLIAGMALAIAGCRKMDRPELGNYPVDANAPGGPLKFYVAFDGTSSDALMNAVDSVRAAFPSENPLSSVTGVSGKAVKGENKKFIKYAKPNDWATTAKSASISFWYRRNGQTQNNTGTNGPEYIMSFKSNSGHWSGASLLLFLEGNNAAGAVKVMIADKNNADNWFTWEGGNTIAGLLDNQCHHIVLTYNNTNSTMILYVDGIANPNTRSWGTHGDLNMDNNAITEVRVGAGPGTNYDTDDWLSSTWKGEIDQLRLYNTVLTPAEINTLYTNKK
;
A
#
# COMPACT_ATOMS: atom_id res chain seq x y z
N MET A 1 -31.41 73.73 10.24
CA MET A 1 -31.86 72.66 9.37
C MET A 1 -30.71 71.70 9.11
N LYS A 2 -30.51 70.68 9.94
CA LYS A 2 -29.47 69.64 9.79
C LYS A 2 -30.04 68.28 10.20
N PHE A 3 -30.67 67.64 9.22
CA PHE A 3 -31.15 66.27 9.35
C PHE A 3 -30.70 65.48 8.12
N LYS A 4 -29.42 65.10 8.02
CA LYS A 4 -29.02 64.29 6.87
C LYS A 4 -27.91 63.24 7.12
N ASN A 5 -27.39 63.08 8.32
CA ASN A 5 -26.23 62.21 8.51
C ASN A 5 -26.44 61.03 9.47
N ILE A 6 -27.67 60.74 9.95
CA ILE A 6 -27.89 59.64 10.90
C ILE A 6 -28.38 58.36 10.22
N LEU A 7 -28.86 58.45 8.95
CA LEU A 7 -29.33 57.23 8.25
C LEU A 7 -28.25 56.42 7.59
N THR A 8 -27.09 57.00 7.29
CA THR A 8 -26.01 56.29 6.59
C THR A 8 -25.19 55.37 7.46
N THR A 9 -25.00 55.71 8.72
CA THR A 9 -24.19 54.88 9.65
C THR A 9 -24.91 53.62 10.13
N LYS A 10 -26.23 53.69 10.32
CA LYS A 10 -27.02 52.52 10.68
C LYS A 10 -27.19 51.54 9.50
N SER A 11 -27.31 52.05 8.29
CA SER A 11 -27.40 51.23 7.08
C SER A 11 -26.07 50.52 6.76
N LEU A 12 -24.92 51.14 7.03
CA LEU A 12 -23.61 50.49 6.89
C LEU A 12 -23.37 49.40 7.94
N LEU A 13 -23.84 49.59 9.18
CA LEU A 13 -23.69 48.57 10.23
C LEU A 13 -24.58 47.33 9.95
N ILE A 14 -25.79 47.52 9.40
CA ILE A 14 -26.68 46.41 9.04
C ILE A 14 -26.13 45.66 7.79
N ALA A 15 -25.54 46.34 6.82
CA ALA A 15 -24.91 45.73 5.66
C ALA A 15 -23.64 44.95 6.06
N GLY A 16 -22.84 45.47 7.01
CA GLY A 16 -21.66 44.79 7.55
C GLY A 16 -22.02 43.52 8.33
N MET A 17 -23.10 43.54 9.08
CA MET A 17 -23.56 42.38 9.86
C MET A 17 -24.18 41.29 8.95
N ALA A 18 -24.83 41.67 7.85
CA ALA A 18 -25.37 40.72 6.87
C ALA A 18 -24.28 40.00 6.08
N LEU A 19 -23.14 40.66 5.81
CA LEU A 19 -21.99 40.04 5.18
C LEU A 19 -21.21 39.07 6.10
N ALA A 20 -21.22 39.32 7.40
CA ALA A 20 -20.59 38.43 8.39
C ALA A 20 -21.35 37.11 8.57
N ILE A 21 -22.69 37.10 8.35
CA ILE A 21 -23.50 35.88 8.44
C ILE A 21 -23.44 35.01 7.16
N ALA A 22 -23.08 35.61 6.02
CA ALA A 22 -22.92 34.89 4.77
C ALA A 22 -21.58 34.11 4.70
N GLY A 23 -20.63 34.36 5.63
CA GLY A 23 -19.31 33.71 5.67
C GLY A 23 -19.29 32.34 6.30
N CYS A 24 -20.36 31.88 6.94
CA CYS A 24 -20.46 30.55 7.54
C CYS A 24 -21.40 29.62 6.75
N ARG A 25 -21.43 29.70 5.43
CA ARG A 25 -21.95 28.58 4.67
C ARG A 25 -20.94 27.45 4.82
N LYS A 26 -21.39 26.28 5.33
CA LYS A 26 -20.69 25.02 5.13
C LYS A 26 -20.22 25.03 3.68
N MET A 27 -18.90 25.07 3.46
CA MET A 27 -18.40 24.72 2.14
C MET A 27 -18.96 23.33 1.89
N ASP A 28 -19.85 23.18 0.90
CA ASP A 28 -20.15 21.87 0.35
C ASP A 28 -18.80 21.32 -0.08
N ARG A 29 -18.23 20.45 0.75
CA ARG A 29 -17.10 19.67 0.32
C ARG A 29 -17.61 18.96 -0.93
N PRO A 30 -16.88 19.01 -2.06
CA PRO A 30 -17.21 18.17 -3.20
C PRO A 30 -17.44 16.78 -2.61
N GLU A 31 -18.57 16.16 -2.92
CA GLU A 31 -18.75 14.76 -2.60
C GLU A 31 -17.49 14.07 -3.12
N LEU A 32 -16.70 13.51 -2.23
CA LEU A 32 -15.61 12.63 -2.58
C LEU A 32 -16.26 11.60 -3.48
N GLY A 33 -16.01 11.67 -4.80
CA GLY A 33 -16.70 10.87 -5.80
C GLY A 33 -16.85 9.42 -5.36
N ASN A 34 -17.48 8.55 -6.09
CA ASN A 34 -17.75 7.17 -5.74
C ASN A 34 -16.49 6.42 -5.27
N TYR A 35 -15.99 6.79 -4.08
CA TYR A 35 -15.06 5.93 -3.35
C TYR A 35 -15.79 4.61 -3.14
N PRO A 36 -15.16 3.48 -3.43
CA PRO A 36 -15.69 2.21 -2.98
C PRO A 36 -15.97 2.38 -1.50
N VAL A 37 -17.24 2.35 -1.12
CA VAL A 37 -17.61 2.35 0.30
C VAL A 37 -17.01 1.05 0.81
N ASP A 38 -15.88 1.18 1.50
CA ASP A 38 -15.28 0.02 2.14
C ASP A 38 -16.31 -0.50 3.14
N ALA A 39 -16.82 -1.70 2.88
CA ALA A 39 -17.79 -2.34 3.76
C ALA A 39 -17.21 -2.61 5.17
N ASN A 40 -15.91 -2.43 5.34
CA ASN A 40 -15.20 -2.60 6.60
C ASN A 40 -14.94 -1.23 7.24
N ALA A 41 -15.74 -0.91 8.25
CA ALA A 41 -15.50 0.25 9.10
C ALA A 41 -14.08 0.22 9.71
N PRO A 42 -13.47 1.38 10.05
CA PRO A 42 -12.24 1.42 10.83
C PRO A 42 -12.41 0.57 12.10
N GLY A 43 -11.60 -0.46 12.26
CA GLY A 43 -11.77 -1.47 13.32
C GLY A 43 -12.06 -2.89 12.80
N GLY A 44 -12.43 -3.03 11.51
CA GLY A 44 -12.52 -4.33 10.83
C GLY A 44 -11.14 -4.94 10.54
N PRO A 45 -11.11 -6.12 9.91
CA PRO A 45 -9.87 -6.80 9.59
C PRO A 45 -9.05 -6.12 8.48
N LEU A 46 -9.67 -5.36 7.59
CA LEU A 46 -9.00 -4.57 6.57
C LEU A 46 -8.42 -3.29 7.20
N LYS A 47 -7.12 -3.11 7.11
CA LYS A 47 -6.39 -1.99 7.74
C LYS A 47 -5.76 -1.02 6.76
N PHE A 48 -5.62 -1.44 5.51
CA PHE A 48 -5.10 -0.62 4.43
C PHE A 48 -5.72 -1.05 3.10
N TYR A 49 -6.19 -0.10 2.33
CA TYR A 49 -6.70 -0.35 0.98
C TYR A 49 -6.46 0.85 0.08
N VAL A 50 -5.81 0.61 -1.05
CA VAL A 50 -5.68 1.57 -2.14
C VAL A 50 -6.08 0.89 -3.44
N ALA A 51 -7.09 1.44 -4.12
CA ALA A 51 -7.58 0.94 -5.41
C ALA A 51 -6.69 1.33 -6.59
N PHE A 52 -5.86 2.36 -6.45
CA PHE A 52 -5.01 2.92 -7.51
C PHE A 52 -5.76 3.50 -8.72
N ASP A 53 -7.00 3.96 -8.52
CA ASP A 53 -7.86 4.53 -9.58
C ASP A 53 -7.47 5.95 -10.03
N GLY A 54 -6.23 6.33 -9.82
CA GLY A 54 -5.66 7.62 -10.21
C GLY A 54 -4.23 7.76 -9.75
N THR A 55 -3.66 8.96 -9.91
CA THR A 55 -2.27 9.25 -9.57
C THR A 55 -2.10 10.45 -8.63
N SER A 56 -3.18 11.16 -8.29
CA SER A 56 -3.15 12.24 -7.30
C SER A 56 -3.08 11.71 -5.87
N SER A 57 -2.65 12.55 -4.94
CA SER A 57 -2.60 12.23 -3.52
C SER A 57 -3.94 11.75 -2.96
N ASP A 58 -5.05 12.31 -3.43
CA ASP A 58 -6.41 11.94 -3.01
C ASP A 58 -6.86 10.62 -3.65
N ALA A 59 -6.61 10.43 -4.94
CA ALA A 59 -6.97 9.20 -5.65
C ALA A 59 -6.19 7.97 -5.14
N LEU A 60 -5.01 8.20 -4.55
CA LEU A 60 -4.17 7.16 -3.95
C LEU A 60 -4.30 7.11 -2.43
N MET A 61 -5.29 7.75 -1.85
CA MET A 61 -5.53 7.75 -0.40
C MET A 61 -5.86 6.34 0.08
N ASN A 62 -5.32 5.96 1.25
CA ASN A 62 -5.77 4.77 1.94
C ASN A 62 -7.24 4.92 2.34
N ALA A 63 -8.11 4.09 1.78
CA ALA A 63 -9.56 4.21 1.97
C ALA A 63 -10.02 3.85 3.38
N VAL A 64 -9.22 3.12 4.17
CA VAL A 64 -9.59 2.68 5.52
C VAL A 64 -9.47 3.81 6.53
N ASP A 65 -8.36 4.57 6.51
CA ASP A 65 -8.07 5.60 7.52
C ASP A 65 -7.90 7.00 6.92
N SER A 66 -8.17 7.15 5.61
CA SER A 66 -8.06 8.42 4.89
C SER A 66 -6.65 9.03 4.90
N VAL A 67 -5.61 8.22 5.09
CA VAL A 67 -4.22 8.66 4.99
C VAL A 67 -3.89 8.92 3.53
N ARG A 68 -3.52 10.17 3.21
CA ARG A 68 -3.19 10.59 1.86
C ARG A 68 -1.85 10.04 1.40
N ALA A 69 -1.75 9.73 0.13
CA ALA A 69 -0.49 9.43 -0.51
C ALA A 69 0.42 10.66 -0.53
N ALA A 70 1.71 10.43 -0.34
CA ALA A 70 2.78 11.40 -0.54
C ALA A 70 3.81 10.83 -1.51
N PHE A 71 4.57 11.71 -2.16
CA PHE A 71 5.56 11.33 -3.16
C PHE A 71 6.92 11.92 -2.79
N PRO A 72 8.03 11.26 -3.11
CA PRO A 72 9.37 11.84 -2.91
C PRO A 72 9.63 13.08 -3.81
N SER A 73 8.92 13.19 -4.93
CA SER A 73 8.88 14.32 -5.84
C SER A 73 7.43 14.58 -6.26
N GLU A 74 7.19 15.57 -7.09
CA GLU A 74 5.87 15.78 -7.70
C GLU A 74 5.40 14.50 -8.38
N ASN A 75 4.09 14.27 -8.38
CA ASN A 75 3.45 13.02 -8.76
C ASN A 75 4.16 12.27 -9.90
N PRO A 76 4.84 11.16 -9.60
CA PRO A 76 5.75 10.56 -10.55
C PRO A 76 5.16 9.39 -11.35
N LEU A 77 3.91 8.99 -11.08
CA LEU A 77 3.36 7.73 -11.55
C LEU A 77 2.44 7.94 -12.75
N SER A 78 2.41 6.95 -13.64
CA SER A 78 1.47 6.90 -14.75
C SER A 78 0.25 6.06 -14.39
N SER A 79 -0.95 6.53 -14.79
CA SER A 79 -2.17 5.74 -14.70
C SER A 79 -2.29 4.85 -15.94
N VAL A 80 -2.63 3.60 -15.74
CA VAL A 80 -2.86 2.59 -16.78
C VAL A 80 -4.18 1.88 -16.54
N THR A 81 -4.61 1.04 -17.49
CA THR A 81 -5.81 0.21 -17.29
C THR A 81 -5.52 -0.87 -16.26
N GLY A 82 -6.32 -0.93 -15.20
CA GLY A 82 -6.25 -1.93 -14.14
C GLY A 82 -7.05 -3.20 -14.43
N VAL A 83 -7.10 -4.08 -13.44
CA VAL A 83 -7.99 -5.25 -13.47
C VAL A 83 -9.45 -4.83 -13.24
N SER A 84 -9.64 -3.71 -12.52
CA SER A 84 -10.90 -3.00 -12.37
C SER A 84 -10.58 -1.51 -12.35
N GLY A 85 -11.19 -0.70 -13.21
CA GLY A 85 -10.86 0.72 -13.29
C GLY A 85 -9.44 0.98 -13.79
N LYS A 86 -8.61 1.61 -12.96
CA LYS A 86 -7.24 1.97 -13.27
C LYS A 86 -6.25 1.29 -12.33
N ALA A 87 -5.01 1.22 -12.75
CA ALA A 87 -3.85 0.84 -11.96
C ALA A 87 -2.78 1.91 -12.07
N VAL A 88 -1.74 1.82 -11.26
CA VAL A 88 -0.55 2.67 -11.37
C VAL A 88 0.63 1.86 -11.90
N LYS A 89 1.37 2.49 -12.81
CA LYS A 89 2.61 1.96 -13.33
C LYS A 89 3.80 2.58 -12.62
N GLY A 90 4.67 1.74 -12.13
CA GLY A 90 5.92 2.14 -11.52
C GLY A 90 6.91 2.66 -12.55
N GLU A 91 7.87 3.38 -12.06
CA GLU A 91 8.96 3.94 -12.83
C GLU A 91 10.22 3.99 -11.97
N ASN A 92 11.37 4.03 -12.60
CA ASN A 92 12.64 4.08 -11.90
C ASN A 92 12.69 5.21 -10.88
N LYS A 93 13.09 4.91 -9.65
CA LYS A 93 13.27 5.87 -8.53
C LYS A 93 11.97 6.56 -8.07
N LYS A 94 10.81 6.06 -8.50
CA LYS A 94 9.51 6.63 -8.18
C LYS A 94 8.67 5.66 -7.37
N PHE A 95 8.01 6.15 -6.32
CA PHE A 95 7.19 5.35 -5.42
C PHE A 95 6.19 6.22 -4.64
N ILE A 96 5.27 5.57 -3.95
CA ILE A 96 4.26 6.21 -3.12
C ILE A 96 4.64 6.03 -1.65
N LYS A 97 4.44 7.07 -0.83
CA LYS A 97 4.61 7.03 0.62
C LYS A 97 3.28 7.22 1.32
N TYR A 98 3.12 6.49 2.41
CA TYR A 98 2.02 6.68 3.35
C TYR A 98 2.58 6.79 4.77
N ALA A 99 1.87 7.49 5.64
CA ALA A 99 2.02 7.25 7.06
C ALA A 99 1.70 5.77 7.35
N LYS A 100 2.21 5.24 8.47
CA LYS A 100 1.92 3.86 8.85
C LYS A 100 0.42 3.60 8.91
N PRO A 101 -0.06 2.41 8.48
CA PRO A 101 -1.47 2.11 8.48
C PRO A 101 -1.94 1.92 9.93
N ASN A 102 -2.56 2.97 10.49
CA ASN A 102 -3.26 3.02 11.75
C ASN A 102 -2.66 2.09 12.84
N ASP A 103 -3.44 1.10 13.29
CA ASP A 103 -3.10 0.12 14.32
C ASP A 103 -2.66 -1.24 13.77
N TRP A 104 -2.40 -1.36 12.46
CA TRP A 104 -2.13 -2.66 11.83
C TRP A 104 -1.00 -3.43 12.51
N ALA A 105 0.15 -2.80 12.73
CA ALA A 105 1.30 -3.46 13.35
C ALA A 105 1.07 -3.86 14.82
N THR A 106 0.13 -3.18 15.50
CA THR A 106 -0.26 -3.52 16.89
C THR A 106 -1.27 -4.66 16.94
N THR A 107 -2.17 -4.72 15.96
CA THR A 107 -3.31 -5.66 15.97
C THR A 107 -3.07 -6.90 15.10
N ALA A 108 -2.13 -6.86 14.16
CA ALA A 108 -1.84 -7.95 13.25
C ALA A 108 -1.01 -9.05 13.92
N LYS A 109 -1.67 -9.90 14.69
CA LYS A 109 -1.06 -11.16 15.16
C LYS A 109 -0.86 -12.13 14.02
N SER A 110 -1.87 -12.28 13.18
CA SER A 110 -1.83 -12.85 11.84
C SER A 110 -2.01 -11.73 10.82
N ALA A 111 -1.71 -11.96 9.55
CA ALA A 111 -1.89 -10.97 8.51
C ALA A 111 -2.16 -11.57 7.15
N SER A 112 -2.79 -10.78 6.28
CA SER A 112 -2.83 -11.06 4.85
C SER A 112 -2.49 -9.79 4.05
N ILE A 113 -1.76 -9.97 2.97
CA ILE A 113 -1.41 -8.93 1.99
C ILE A 113 -1.96 -9.40 0.66
N SER A 114 -2.77 -8.58 0.00
CA SER A 114 -3.39 -8.90 -1.29
C SER A 114 -3.18 -7.76 -2.26
N PHE A 115 -2.77 -8.07 -3.49
CA PHE A 115 -2.58 -7.08 -4.56
C PHE A 115 -2.63 -7.75 -5.92
N TRP A 116 -2.91 -6.95 -6.96
CA TRP A 116 -2.71 -7.33 -8.35
C TRP A 116 -1.41 -6.75 -8.87
N TYR A 117 -0.71 -7.52 -9.67
CA TYR A 117 0.56 -7.13 -10.24
C TYR A 117 0.67 -7.60 -11.69
N ARG A 118 1.27 -6.77 -12.54
CA ARG A 118 1.63 -7.13 -13.91
C ARG A 118 3.06 -6.72 -14.20
N ARG A 119 3.83 -7.66 -14.74
CA ARG A 119 5.19 -7.42 -15.22
C ARG A 119 5.37 -8.06 -16.59
N ASN A 120 5.99 -7.33 -17.49
CA ASN A 120 6.35 -7.86 -18.80
C ASN A 120 7.81 -8.36 -18.79
N GLY A 121 8.01 -9.62 -18.45
CA GLY A 121 9.31 -10.27 -18.46
C GLY A 121 10.07 -10.16 -17.12
N GLN A 122 11.30 -9.65 -17.16
CA GLN A 122 12.21 -9.63 -16.01
C GLN A 122 11.93 -8.46 -15.06
N THR A 123 12.14 -8.70 -13.77
CA THR A 123 12.26 -7.63 -12.75
C THR A 123 13.62 -6.93 -12.89
N GLN A 124 13.65 -5.64 -12.56
CA GLN A 124 14.84 -4.81 -12.75
C GLN A 124 15.05 -3.88 -11.55
N ASN A 125 16.32 -3.68 -11.20
CA ASN A 125 16.74 -2.65 -10.24
C ASN A 125 16.72 -1.24 -10.86
N ASN A 126 17.23 -0.25 -10.14
CA ASN A 126 17.22 1.15 -10.58
C ASN A 126 18.14 1.44 -11.76
N THR A 127 19.14 0.62 -12.03
CA THR A 127 20.07 0.76 -13.17
C THR A 127 19.61 -0.01 -14.41
N GLY A 128 18.54 -0.80 -14.30
CA GLY A 128 17.99 -1.58 -15.40
C GLY A 128 18.57 -2.97 -15.54
N THR A 129 19.43 -3.41 -14.62
CA THR A 129 19.86 -4.81 -14.52
C THR A 129 18.83 -5.65 -13.76
N ASN A 130 18.93 -6.99 -13.85
CA ASN A 130 18.05 -7.87 -13.08
C ASN A 130 18.21 -7.60 -11.58
N GLY A 131 17.10 -7.43 -10.90
CA GLY A 131 17.11 -7.11 -9.49
C GLY A 131 15.70 -7.06 -8.89
N PRO A 132 15.59 -6.73 -7.60
CA PRO A 132 14.30 -6.71 -6.93
C PRO A 132 13.41 -5.57 -7.45
N GLU A 133 12.12 -5.86 -7.53
CA GLU A 133 11.07 -4.85 -7.63
C GLU A 133 10.19 -4.91 -6.39
N TYR A 134 10.23 -3.85 -5.60
CA TYR A 134 9.45 -3.79 -4.38
C TYR A 134 7.99 -3.50 -4.66
N ILE A 135 7.13 -4.34 -4.10
CA ILE A 135 5.70 -4.05 -4.01
C ILE A 135 5.45 -3.10 -2.86
N MET A 136 6.06 -3.41 -1.70
CA MET A 136 5.97 -2.52 -0.53
C MET A 136 7.10 -2.78 0.46
N SER A 137 7.33 -1.78 1.32
CA SER A 137 8.14 -1.91 2.51
C SER A 137 7.58 -1.08 3.66
N PHE A 138 7.75 -1.56 4.89
CA PHE A 138 7.51 -0.79 6.11
C PHE A 138 8.85 -0.32 6.63
N LYS A 139 9.20 0.93 6.34
CA LYS A 139 10.44 1.54 6.83
C LYS A 139 10.38 1.68 8.34
N SER A 140 11.46 1.31 9.01
CA SER A 140 11.54 1.25 10.46
C SER A 140 12.83 1.85 10.99
N ASN A 141 12.77 2.43 12.18
CA ASN A 141 13.91 2.89 12.95
C ASN A 141 14.21 2.00 14.17
N SER A 142 13.75 0.74 14.14
CA SER A 142 13.96 -0.26 15.20
C SER A 142 15.45 -0.62 15.44
N GLY A 143 16.35 -0.22 14.55
CA GLY A 143 17.74 -0.67 14.53
C GLY A 143 17.96 -2.00 13.80
N HIS A 144 16.93 -2.60 13.21
CA HIS A 144 17.11 -3.76 12.33
C HIS A 144 18.00 -3.39 11.14
N TRP A 145 18.89 -4.31 10.75
CA TRP A 145 19.91 -4.08 9.71
C TRP A 145 19.32 -3.63 8.36
N SER A 146 18.10 -4.07 8.02
CA SER A 146 17.43 -3.67 6.77
C SER A 146 16.79 -2.29 6.81
N GLY A 147 16.64 -1.68 8.00
CA GLY A 147 15.86 -0.45 8.18
C GLY A 147 14.36 -0.62 7.91
N ALA A 148 13.85 -1.85 8.00
CA ALA A 148 12.44 -2.17 7.74
C ALA A 148 11.91 -3.21 8.73
N SER A 149 10.60 -3.15 8.98
CA SER A 149 9.85 -4.20 9.69
C SER A 149 9.15 -5.16 8.72
N LEU A 150 8.96 -4.76 7.46
CA LEU A 150 8.42 -5.59 6.39
C LEU A 150 9.07 -5.21 5.06
N LEU A 151 9.49 -6.23 4.31
CA LEU A 151 9.88 -6.13 2.91
C LEU A 151 9.03 -7.11 2.10
N LEU A 152 8.48 -6.66 0.98
CA LEU A 152 7.81 -7.51 0.00
C LEU A 152 8.26 -7.09 -1.40
N PHE A 153 8.89 -8.01 -2.13
CA PHE A 153 9.39 -7.75 -3.47
C PHE A 153 9.39 -8.99 -4.35
N LEU A 154 9.48 -8.75 -5.64
CA LEU A 154 9.59 -9.76 -6.68
C LEU A 154 10.97 -9.71 -7.32
N GLU A 155 11.46 -10.86 -7.76
CA GLU A 155 12.70 -11.00 -8.52
C GLU A 155 12.55 -12.04 -9.63
N GLY A 156 13.55 -12.11 -10.49
CA GLY A 156 13.64 -13.15 -11.52
C GLY A 156 13.02 -12.74 -12.85
N ASN A 157 12.51 -13.74 -13.56
CA ASN A 157 11.96 -13.59 -14.90
C ASN A 157 10.72 -14.48 -15.08
N ASN A 158 10.13 -14.44 -16.27
CA ASN A 158 8.90 -15.18 -16.54
C ASN A 158 9.02 -16.70 -16.38
N ALA A 159 10.19 -17.28 -16.61
CA ALA A 159 10.42 -18.71 -16.39
C ALA A 159 10.58 -19.06 -14.90
N ALA A 160 11.07 -18.12 -14.09
CA ALA A 160 11.42 -18.33 -12.70
C ALA A 160 11.16 -17.05 -11.87
N GLY A 161 9.90 -16.70 -11.68
CA GLY A 161 9.50 -15.60 -10.82
C GLY A 161 9.66 -15.96 -9.34
N ALA A 162 10.29 -15.08 -8.56
CA ALA A 162 10.44 -15.23 -7.12
C ALA A 162 9.60 -14.21 -6.36
N VAL A 163 9.00 -14.64 -5.25
CA VAL A 163 8.31 -13.78 -4.27
C VAL A 163 9.08 -13.87 -2.96
N LYS A 164 9.45 -12.73 -2.40
CA LYS A 164 10.20 -12.66 -1.15
C LYS A 164 9.55 -11.71 -0.16
N VAL A 165 9.37 -12.20 1.05
CA VAL A 165 8.85 -11.43 2.19
C VAL A 165 9.82 -11.57 3.34
N MET A 166 10.24 -10.45 3.92
CA MET A 166 10.89 -10.42 5.22
C MET A 166 9.97 -9.71 6.22
N ILE A 167 9.82 -10.28 7.39
CA ILE A 167 9.15 -9.64 8.51
C ILE A 167 10.10 -9.65 9.70
N ALA A 168 10.30 -8.49 10.34
CA ALA A 168 11.06 -8.35 11.57
C ALA A 168 10.12 -7.98 12.71
N ASP A 169 10.23 -8.69 13.85
CA ASP A 169 9.48 -8.40 15.07
C ASP A 169 10.10 -7.24 15.88
N LYS A 170 9.46 -6.85 16.96
CA LYS A 170 9.94 -5.77 17.83
C LYS A 170 11.28 -6.05 18.53
N ASN A 171 11.74 -7.31 18.54
CA ASN A 171 13.04 -7.70 19.08
C ASN A 171 14.11 -7.77 17.98
N ASN A 172 13.79 -7.33 16.77
CA ASN A 172 14.62 -7.42 15.57
C ASN A 172 14.91 -8.87 15.14
N ALA A 173 14.16 -9.86 15.64
CA ALA A 173 14.17 -11.19 15.07
C ALA A 173 13.42 -11.13 13.74
N ASP A 174 14.07 -11.60 12.68
CA ASP A 174 13.49 -11.62 11.33
C ASP A 174 13.32 -13.03 10.79
N ASN A 175 12.42 -13.16 9.84
CA ASN A 175 12.28 -14.35 9.00
C ASN A 175 12.03 -13.99 7.55
N TRP A 176 12.62 -14.79 6.68
CA TRP A 176 12.45 -14.71 5.25
C TRP A 176 11.53 -15.81 4.75
N PHE A 177 10.41 -15.41 4.19
CA PHE A 177 9.48 -16.28 3.48
C PHE A 177 9.74 -16.12 1.99
N THR A 178 10.44 -17.10 1.39
CA THR A 178 10.88 -16.96 0.00
C THR A 178 10.42 -18.11 -0.88
N TRP A 179 9.86 -17.77 -2.02
CA TRP A 179 9.55 -18.68 -3.12
C TRP A 179 10.56 -18.42 -4.25
N GLU A 180 11.74 -19.00 -4.10
CA GLU A 180 12.89 -18.84 -4.99
C GLU A 180 13.61 -20.18 -5.22
N GLY A 181 14.65 -20.20 -6.07
CA GLY A 181 15.39 -21.43 -6.41
C GLY A 181 14.46 -22.46 -7.04
N GLY A 182 14.40 -23.65 -6.45
CA GLY A 182 13.50 -24.73 -6.89
C GLY A 182 12.00 -24.47 -6.62
N ASN A 183 11.64 -23.36 -5.97
CA ASN A 183 10.26 -23.00 -5.63
C ASN A 183 9.76 -21.75 -6.38
N THR A 184 10.47 -21.32 -7.40
CA THR A 184 10.05 -20.20 -8.27
C THR A 184 8.73 -20.53 -8.99
N ILE A 185 8.03 -19.47 -9.39
CA ILE A 185 6.70 -19.57 -10.01
C ILE A 185 6.87 -19.20 -11.49
N ALA A 186 6.74 -20.19 -12.36
CA ALA A 186 6.73 -19.96 -13.80
C ALA A 186 5.46 -19.19 -14.21
N GLY A 187 5.59 -18.24 -15.12
CA GLY A 187 4.50 -17.44 -15.62
C GLY A 187 4.08 -16.26 -14.72
N LEU A 188 4.61 -16.13 -13.50
CA LEU A 188 4.26 -15.03 -12.60
C LEU A 188 4.61 -13.65 -13.14
N LEU A 189 5.66 -13.55 -13.93
CA LEU A 189 6.20 -12.30 -14.48
C LEU A 189 5.96 -12.19 -16.00
N ASP A 190 4.87 -12.76 -16.48
CA ASP A 190 4.41 -12.62 -17.86
C ASP A 190 3.70 -11.24 -18.06
N ASN A 191 3.06 -11.04 -19.20
CA ASN A 191 2.36 -9.81 -19.51
C ASN A 191 0.89 -9.84 -19.06
N GLN A 192 0.53 -10.72 -18.12
CA GLN A 192 -0.81 -10.79 -17.55
C GLN A 192 -0.85 -10.18 -16.15
N CYS A 193 -2.03 -9.80 -15.70
CA CYS A 193 -2.25 -9.40 -14.33
C CYS A 193 -2.46 -10.65 -13.47
N HIS A 194 -1.65 -10.79 -12.43
CA HIS A 194 -1.78 -11.86 -11.45
C HIS A 194 -2.24 -11.32 -10.11
N HIS A 195 -3.15 -12.01 -9.47
CA HIS A 195 -3.57 -11.76 -8.10
C HIS A 195 -2.64 -12.50 -7.15
N ILE A 196 -1.95 -11.77 -6.32
CA ILE A 196 -1.00 -12.33 -5.34
C ILE A 196 -1.56 -12.09 -3.95
N VAL A 197 -1.66 -13.15 -3.15
CA VAL A 197 -2.02 -13.05 -1.73
C VAL A 197 -1.02 -13.81 -0.90
N LEU A 198 -0.59 -13.17 0.18
CA LEU A 198 0.28 -13.74 1.20
C LEU A 198 -0.50 -13.77 2.50
N THR A 199 -0.58 -14.93 3.16
CA THR A 199 -1.27 -15.07 4.45
C THR A 199 -0.30 -15.63 5.48
N TYR A 200 -0.10 -14.93 6.60
CA TYR A 200 0.63 -15.43 7.76
C TYR A 200 -0.35 -15.82 8.86
N ASN A 201 -0.25 -17.06 9.33
CA ASN A 201 -1.06 -17.58 10.42
C ASN A 201 -0.21 -17.77 11.67
N ASN A 202 -0.52 -17.02 12.73
CA ASN A 202 0.19 -17.08 14.01
C ASN A 202 0.02 -18.41 14.76
N THR A 203 -1.08 -19.14 14.51
CA THR A 203 -1.37 -20.41 15.22
C THR A 203 -0.34 -21.49 14.91
N ASN A 204 0.19 -21.48 13.68
CA ASN A 204 1.18 -22.45 13.21
C ASN A 204 2.45 -21.79 12.66
N SER A 205 2.56 -20.45 12.78
CA SER A 205 3.69 -19.65 12.30
C SER A 205 4.05 -19.88 10.83
N THR A 206 3.04 -20.09 9.97
CA THR A 206 3.25 -20.37 8.54
C THR A 206 2.75 -19.24 7.65
N MET A 207 3.46 -19.04 6.55
CA MET A 207 3.02 -18.17 5.45
C MET A 207 2.70 -19.01 4.22
N ILE A 208 1.56 -18.70 3.60
CA ILE A 208 1.10 -19.32 2.35
C ILE A 208 1.03 -18.22 1.28
N LEU A 209 1.57 -18.51 0.11
CA LEU A 209 1.42 -17.70 -1.09
C LEU A 209 0.26 -18.27 -1.92
N TYR A 210 -0.60 -17.39 -2.39
CA TYR A 210 -1.62 -17.68 -3.39
C TYR A 210 -1.34 -16.89 -4.65
N VAL A 211 -1.48 -17.51 -5.79
CA VAL A 211 -1.45 -16.87 -7.11
C VAL A 211 -2.74 -17.20 -7.82
N ASP A 212 -3.47 -16.18 -8.26
CA ASP A 212 -4.74 -16.32 -8.98
C ASP A 212 -5.77 -17.18 -8.25
N GLY A 213 -5.87 -17.00 -6.93
CA GLY A 213 -6.76 -17.71 -6.05
C GLY A 213 -6.29 -19.12 -5.65
N ILE A 214 -5.17 -19.61 -6.20
CA ILE A 214 -4.65 -20.96 -5.97
C ILE A 214 -3.49 -20.92 -4.98
N ALA A 215 -3.59 -21.72 -3.91
CA ALA A 215 -2.52 -21.86 -2.92
C ALA A 215 -1.28 -22.52 -3.53
N ASN A 216 -0.11 -21.92 -3.32
CA ASN A 216 1.15 -22.56 -3.63
C ASN A 216 1.40 -23.71 -2.63
N PRO A 217 1.78 -24.91 -3.09
CA PRO A 217 1.97 -26.06 -2.20
C PRO A 217 3.17 -25.90 -1.26
N ASN A 218 4.12 -25.01 -1.60
CA ASN A 218 5.32 -24.77 -0.80
C ASN A 218 5.06 -23.68 0.24
N THR A 219 4.56 -24.06 1.41
CA THR A 219 4.40 -23.13 2.55
C THR A 219 5.76 -22.75 3.16
N ARG A 220 5.81 -21.62 3.85
CA ARG A 220 7.00 -21.14 4.57
C ARG A 220 6.71 -21.03 6.05
N SER A 221 7.69 -21.31 6.89
CA SER A 221 7.51 -21.36 8.33
C SER A 221 8.45 -20.41 9.05
N TRP A 222 7.99 -19.84 10.14
CA TRP A 222 8.79 -19.13 11.13
C TRP A 222 8.95 -19.98 12.43
N GLY A 223 9.10 -21.27 12.28
CA GLY A 223 9.24 -22.18 13.42
C GLY A 223 8.02 -22.11 14.36
N THR A 224 8.25 -21.74 15.62
CA THR A 224 7.23 -21.60 16.65
C THR A 224 7.02 -20.13 17.07
N HIS A 225 7.25 -19.17 16.16
CA HIS A 225 7.25 -17.73 16.47
C HIS A 225 5.91 -17.24 17.06
N GLY A 226 4.78 -17.68 16.52
CA GLY A 226 3.45 -17.24 16.96
C GLY A 226 3.02 -15.91 16.36
N ASP A 227 2.63 -14.96 17.19
CA ASP A 227 2.16 -13.63 16.77
C ASP A 227 3.25 -12.86 16.01
N LEU A 228 2.89 -12.07 14.98
CA LEU A 228 3.84 -11.22 14.22
C LEU A 228 4.59 -10.22 15.10
N ASN A 229 3.93 -9.68 16.14
CA ASN A 229 4.54 -8.89 17.20
C ASN A 229 5.44 -7.73 16.71
N MET A 230 4.97 -6.97 15.71
CA MET A 230 5.72 -5.86 15.12
C MET A 230 5.76 -4.63 16.05
N ASP A 231 6.82 -3.83 15.94
CA ASP A 231 6.91 -2.55 16.66
C ASP A 231 6.24 -1.42 15.86
N ASN A 232 4.99 -1.13 16.21
CA ASN A 232 4.25 -0.03 15.59
C ASN A 232 4.91 1.34 15.79
N ASN A 233 5.67 1.53 16.87
CA ASN A 233 6.32 2.81 17.15
C ASN A 233 7.59 3.00 16.31
N ALA A 234 8.23 1.91 15.93
CA ALA A 234 9.41 1.96 15.08
C ALA A 234 9.08 2.14 13.60
N ILE A 235 7.89 1.80 13.14
CA ILE A 235 7.47 2.02 11.75
C ILE A 235 7.29 3.51 11.49
N THR A 236 8.07 4.05 10.56
CA THR A 236 8.07 5.49 10.23
C THR A 236 7.23 5.83 9.01
N GLU A 237 7.19 4.95 8.02
CA GLU A 237 6.38 5.10 6.81
C GLU A 237 6.13 3.75 6.12
N VAL A 238 5.07 3.69 5.33
CA VAL A 238 4.84 2.62 4.36
C VAL A 238 5.21 3.15 2.98
N ARG A 239 6.02 2.40 2.25
CA ARG A 239 6.33 2.66 0.86
C ARG A 239 5.65 1.62 -0.02
N VAL A 240 4.96 2.07 -1.04
CA VAL A 240 4.46 1.23 -2.12
C VAL A 240 5.32 1.47 -3.34
N GLY A 241 5.94 0.40 -3.82
CA GLY A 241 6.84 0.45 -4.97
C GLY A 241 8.29 0.78 -4.65
N ALA A 242 8.73 0.74 -3.39
CA ALA A 242 10.13 0.94 -3.04
C ALA A 242 10.55 0.17 -1.78
N GLY A 243 11.82 -0.20 -1.72
CA GLY A 243 12.49 -0.66 -0.51
C GLY A 243 12.74 0.47 0.51
N PRO A 244 13.26 0.14 1.69
CA PRO A 244 13.46 1.08 2.80
C PRO A 244 14.65 2.00 2.62
N GLY A 245 15.51 1.74 1.65
CA GLY A 245 16.74 2.50 1.40
C GLY A 245 16.48 3.97 1.04
N THR A 246 17.54 4.75 0.94
CA THR A 246 17.46 6.20 0.72
C THR A 246 18.20 6.69 -0.52
N ASN A 247 19.10 5.88 -1.05
CA ASN A 247 19.86 6.24 -2.24
C ASN A 247 19.41 5.42 -3.45
N TYR A 248 18.49 5.96 -4.22
CA TYR A 248 17.91 5.33 -5.41
C TYR A 248 18.77 5.48 -6.67
N ASP A 249 19.97 6.07 -6.56
CA ASP A 249 20.91 6.23 -7.66
C ASP A 249 21.90 5.07 -7.78
N THR A 250 21.78 4.07 -6.92
CA THR A 250 22.66 2.91 -6.85
C THR A 250 21.92 1.61 -7.13
N ASP A 251 22.69 0.51 -7.27
CA ASP A 251 22.19 -0.86 -7.33
C ASP A 251 21.97 -1.48 -5.94
N ASP A 252 22.00 -0.69 -4.88
CA ASP A 252 21.62 -1.16 -3.55
C ASP A 252 20.19 -1.71 -3.60
N TRP A 253 20.08 -3.01 -3.37
CA TRP A 253 18.81 -3.71 -3.49
C TRP A 253 17.77 -3.19 -2.50
N LEU A 254 18.16 -2.67 -1.31
CA LEU A 254 17.25 -2.02 -0.36
C LEU A 254 16.70 -0.69 -0.89
N SER A 255 17.35 -0.09 -1.85
CA SER A 255 16.93 1.17 -2.49
C SER A 255 16.23 0.94 -3.84
N SER A 256 15.95 -0.31 -4.22
CA SER A 256 15.29 -0.59 -5.50
C SER A 256 13.82 -0.17 -5.49
N THR A 257 13.32 0.17 -6.67
CA THR A 257 11.92 0.53 -6.92
C THR A 257 11.30 -0.44 -7.91
N TRP A 258 9.99 -0.32 -8.13
CA TRP A 258 9.22 -1.15 -9.04
C TRP A 258 9.06 -0.50 -10.41
N LYS A 259 8.79 -1.29 -11.45
CA LYS A 259 8.55 -0.83 -12.83
C LYS A 259 7.29 -1.48 -13.43
N GLY A 260 6.74 -2.48 -12.75
CA GLY A 260 5.50 -3.13 -13.15
C GLY A 260 4.27 -2.27 -12.88
N GLU A 261 3.12 -2.88 -12.91
CA GLU A 261 1.84 -2.25 -12.60
C GLU A 261 1.25 -2.89 -11.35
N ILE A 262 0.72 -2.07 -10.45
CA ILE A 262 0.06 -2.52 -9.21
C ILE A 262 -1.36 -2.00 -9.19
N ASP A 263 -2.28 -2.86 -8.74
CA ASP A 263 -3.68 -2.54 -8.56
C ASP A 263 -4.19 -3.14 -7.24
N GLN A 264 -5.11 -2.48 -6.57
CA GLN A 264 -5.87 -2.96 -5.42
C GLN A 264 -5.05 -3.57 -4.29
N LEU A 265 -4.11 -2.82 -3.73
CA LEU A 265 -3.31 -3.27 -2.59
C LEU A 265 -4.11 -3.22 -1.28
N ARG A 266 -4.15 -4.34 -0.57
CA ARG A 266 -4.85 -4.51 0.71
C ARG A 266 -3.97 -5.14 1.77
N LEU A 267 -4.09 -4.64 3.01
CA LEU A 267 -3.51 -5.28 4.20
C LEU A 267 -4.63 -5.62 5.20
N TYR A 268 -4.60 -6.84 5.67
CA TYR A 268 -5.51 -7.34 6.70
C TYR A 268 -4.72 -7.73 7.95
N ASN A 269 -5.31 -7.54 9.13
CA ASN A 269 -4.75 -8.01 10.40
C ASN A 269 -5.24 -9.42 10.78
N THR A 270 -5.67 -10.19 9.80
CA THR A 270 -6.16 -11.56 9.95
C THR A 270 -5.74 -12.40 8.76
N VAL A 271 -5.88 -13.72 8.89
CA VAL A 271 -5.73 -14.66 7.78
C VAL A 271 -7.00 -14.64 6.94
N LEU A 272 -6.88 -14.35 5.65
CA LEU A 272 -7.96 -14.55 4.70
C LEU A 272 -8.15 -16.04 4.43
N THR A 273 -9.39 -16.48 4.41
CA THR A 273 -9.75 -17.84 4.02
C THR A 273 -9.57 -18.04 2.51
N PRO A 274 -9.39 -19.28 2.02
CA PRO A 274 -9.35 -19.55 0.58
C PRO A 274 -10.58 -19.04 -0.17
N ALA A 275 -11.77 -19.04 0.45
CA ALA A 275 -13.00 -18.53 -0.17
C ALA A 275 -12.97 -17.00 -0.32
N GLU A 276 -12.47 -16.26 0.68
CA GLU A 276 -12.28 -14.80 0.60
C GLU A 276 -11.24 -14.45 -0.47
N ILE A 277 -10.12 -15.18 -0.53
CA ILE A 277 -9.07 -15.00 -1.54
C ILE A 277 -9.64 -15.23 -2.95
N ASN A 278 -10.39 -16.30 -3.13
CA ASN A 278 -11.04 -16.57 -4.41
C ASN A 278 -12.07 -15.49 -4.78
N THR A 279 -12.77 -14.93 -3.79
CA THR A 279 -13.71 -13.82 -4.00
C THR A 279 -12.97 -12.56 -4.48
N LEU A 280 -11.83 -12.20 -3.88
CA LEU A 280 -10.99 -11.09 -4.33
C LEU A 280 -10.47 -11.30 -5.76
N TYR A 281 -10.07 -12.52 -6.08
CA TYR A 281 -9.59 -12.89 -7.41
C TYR A 281 -10.68 -12.79 -8.47
N THR A 282 -11.86 -13.36 -8.20
CA THR A 282 -12.94 -13.44 -9.20
C THR A 282 -13.68 -12.12 -9.40
N ASN A 283 -13.91 -11.38 -8.32
CA ASN A 283 -14.65 -10.11 -8.39
C ASN A 283 -13.78 -8.95 -8.89
N LYS A 284 -12.45 -9.06 -8.77
CA LYS A 284 -11.51 -8.01 -9.20
C LYS A 284 -11.84 -6.63 -8.59
N LYS A 285 -12.24 -6.63 -7.32
CA LYS A 285 -12.67 -5.42 -6.61
C LYS A 285 -11.94 -5.29 -5.28
#